data_abf3f05362ff088e617b15538ccf4e44
#
_entry.id   abf3f05362ff088e617b15538ccf4e44
#
_cell.length_a   1.000
_cell.length_b   1.000
_cell.length_c   1.000
_cell.angle_alpha   90.00
_cell.angle_beta   90.00
_cell.angle_gamma   90.00
#
_symmetry.space_group_name_H-M   'P 1'
#
loop_
_entity.id
_entity.type
_entity.pdbx_description
1 polymer ?
#
loop_
_entity_poly.entity_id
_entity_poly.type
_entity_poly.pdbx_seq_one_letter_code
_entity_poly.pdbx_strand_id
1 'polypeptide(L)'
;MRSYLCGSLREANVGEEISLCGWVHRRRDHGGVIFLDLRDYSGIVQVVYDPDAEIAFSAADTCRNEFVVQISGRVRSRDDEAVNENMETGFIEILGSELKILNSAE
;
A
#
# COMPACT_ATOMS: atom_id res chain seq x y z
N MET A 1 -4.49 4.56 -13.19
CA MET A 1 -5.19 3.32 -13.56
C MET A 1 -4.61 2.14 -12.79
N ARG A 2 -5.44 1.26 -12.29
CA ARG A 2 -4.94 0.09 -11.57
C ARG A 2 -4.53 -1.02 -12.54
N SER A 3 -3.48 -1.77 -12.17
CA SER A 3 -3.04 -2.93 -12.94
C SER A 3 -3.43 -4.24 -12.27
N TYR A 4 -3.76 -4.21 -10.97
CA TYR A 4 -4.14 -5.37 -10.16
C TYR A 4 -5.22 -4.98 -9.16
N LEU A 5 -5.77 -5.97 -8.49
CA LEU A 5 -6.64 -5.77 -7.34
C LEU A 5 -5.81 -5.94 -6.06
N CYS A 6 -6.19 -5.23 -4.99
CA CYS A 6 -5.42 -5.25 -3.75
C CYS A 6 -5.22 -6.65 -3.20
N GLY A 7 -6.26 -7.47 -3.24
CA GLY A 7 -6.21 -8.81 -2.67
C GLY A 7 -5.64 -9.88 -3.59
N SER A 8 -5.25 -9.52 -4.81
CA SER A 8 -4.80 -10.51 -5.79
C SER A 8 -3.28 -10.71 -5.81
N LEU A 9 -2.53 -9.86 -5.11
CA LEU A 9 -1.08 -9.90 -5.17
C LEU A 9 -0.51 -11.03 -4.32
N ARG A 10 0.50 -11.70 -4.84
CA ARG A 10 1.14 -12.84 -4.18
C ARG A 10 2.64 -12.76 -4.40
N GLU A 11 3.37 -13.70 -3.82
CA GLU A 11 4.82 -13.75 -3.96
C GLU A 11 5.28 -13.83 -5.42
N ALA A 12 4.46 -14.41 -6.28
CA ALA A 12 4.78 -14.49 -7.72
C ALA A 12 4.88 -13.12 -8.37
N ASN A 13 4.30 -12.09 -7.75
CA ASN A 13 4.31 -10.73 -8.29
C ASN A 13 5.53 -9.92 -7.84
N VAL A 14 6.38 -10.46 -6.97
CA VAL A 14 7.54 -9.73 -6.45
C VAL A 14 8.41 -9.23 -7.61
N GLY A 15 8.77 -7.95 -7.54
CA GLY A 15 9.56 -7.29 -8.57
C GLY A 15 8.73 -6.52 -9.59
N GLU A 16 7.42 -6.71 -9.62
CA GLU A 16 6.56 -6.01 -10.58
C GLU A 16 6.24 -4.60 -10.12
N GLU A 17 6.21 -3.68 -11.09
CA GLU A 17 5.71 -2.32 -10.86
C GLU A 17 4.22 -2.36 -11.11
N ILE A 18 3.43 -1.91 -10.13
CA ILE A 18 1.98 -2.05 -10.21
C ILE A 18 1.29 -0.75 -9.79
N SER A 19 0.02 -0.63 -10.16
CA SER A 19 -0.86 0.45 -9.70
C SER A 19 -2.11 -0.17 -9.11
N LEU A 20 -2.57 0.42 -8.01
CA LEU A 20 -3.77 -0.04 -7.30
C LEU A 20 -4.66 1.14 -6.97
N CYS A 21 -5.96 0.88 -6.93
CA CYS A 21 -6.94 1.85 -6.44
C CYS A 21 -7.70 1.21 -5.28
N GLY A 22 -7.99 1.98 -4.26
CA GLY A 22 -8.74 1.48 -3.12
C GLY A 22 -8.88 2.56 -2.08
N TRP A 23 -9.28 2.16 -0.88
CA TRP A 23 -9.37 3.12 0.22
C TRP A 23 -8.42 2.70 1.34
N VAL A 24 -8.03 3.71 2.13
CA VAL A 24 -7.14 3.48 3.28
C VAL A 24 -7.98 2.85 4.39
N HIS A 25 -7.76 1.57 4.63
CA HIS A 25 -8.45 0.85 5.69
C HIS A 25 -7.85 1.24 7.05
N ARG A 26 -6.53 1.36 7.08
CA ARG A 26 -5.83 1.73 8.30
C ARG A 26 -4.49 2.36 7.93
N ARG A 27 -4.15 3.43 8.63
CA ARG A 27 -2.84 4.06 8.52
C ARG A 27 -2.06 3.83 9.81
N ARG A 28 -0.80 3.49 9.67
CA ARG A 28 0.12 3.32 10.81
C ARG A 28 1.42 4.04 10.51
N ASP A 29 1.94 4.76 11.51
CA ASP A 29 3.25 5.39 11.43
C ASP A 29 4.16 4.62 12.36
N HIS A 30 5.30 4.15 11.86
CA HIS A 30 6.20 3.35 12.67
C HIS A 30 7.63 3.58 12.22
N GLY A 31 8.47 4.07 13.14
CA GLY A 31 9.88 4.28 12.85
C GLY A 31 10.15 5.27 11.74
N GLY A 32 9.27 6.26 11.56
CA GLY A 32 9.43 7.26 10.50
C GLY A 32 8.95 6.80 9.13
N VAL A 33 8.34 5.63 9.05
CA VAL A 33 7.81 5.06 7.81
C VAL A 33 6.29 5.02 7.93
N ILE A 34 5.58 5.30 6.83
CA ILE A 34 4.12 5.26 6.81
C ILE A 34 3.67 3.96 6.17
N PHE A 35 2.78 3.24 6.86
CA PHE A 35 2.17 2.01 6.36
C PHE A 35 0.69 2.29 6.10
N LEU A 36 0.23 1.99 4.90
CA LEU A 36 -1.19 2.08 4.56
C LEU A 36 -1.69 0.68 4.24
N ASP A 37 -2.73 0.25 4.96
CA ASP A 37 -3.44 -0.97 4.58
C ASP A 37 -4.48 -0.53 3.55
N LEU A 38 -4.21 -0.82 2.30
CA LEU A 38 -5.07 -0.42 1.18
C LEU A 38 -6.05 -1.53 0.89
N ARG A 39 -7.33 -1.18 0.82
CA ARG A 39 -8.39 -2.16 0.65
C ARG A 39 -9.21 -1.86 -0.59
N ASP A 40 -9.63 -2.90 -1.27
CA ASP A 40 -10.69 -2.85 -2.26
C ASP A 40 -11.59 -4.06 -2.03
N TYR A 41 -12.53 -4.33 -2.94
CA TYR A 41 -13.47 -5.44 -2.72
C TYR A 41 -12.80 -6.82 -2.72
N SER A 42 -11.57 -6.92 -3.22
CA SER A 42 -10.87 -8.20 -3.29
C SER A 42 -10.07 -8.53 -2.04
N GLY A 43 -9.78 -7.52 -1.21
CA GLY A 43 -9.00 -7.75 0.01
C GLY A 43 -8.11 -6.56 0.34
N ILE A 44 -7.08 -6.81 1.15
CA ILE A 44 -6.19 -5.78 1.68
C ILE A 44 -4.75 -6.09 1.28
N VAL A 45 -3.96 -5.03 1.03
CA VAL A 45 -2.52 -5.16 0.85
C VAL A 45 -1.82 -4.02 1.58
N GLN A 46 -0.64 -4.29 2.12
CA GLN A 46 0.15 -3.28 2.82
C GLN A 46 0.99 -2.50 1.83
N VAL A 47 0.92 -1.17 1.90
CA VAL A 47 1.73 -0.26 1.09
C VAL A 47 2.62 0.54 2.04
N VAL A 48 3.91 0.60 1.72
CA VAL A 48 4.91 1.24 2.57
C VAL A 48 5.42 2.50 1.89
N TYR A 49 5.45 3.62 2.60
CA TYR A 49 6.02 4.86 2.10
C TYR A 49 7.21 5.25 2.96
N ASP A 50 8.37 5.26 2.33
CA ASP A 50 9.64 5.57 2.97
C ASP A 50 9.93 7.06 2.80
N PRO A 51 10.50 7.74 3.81
CA PRO A 51 10.83 9.17 3.69
C PRO A 51 11.74 9.51 2.51
N ASP A 52 12.49 8.53 1.99
CA ASP A 52 13.35 8.77 0.83
C ASP A 52 12.56 9.12 -0.43
N ALA A 53 11.31 8.66 -0.52
CA ALA A 53 10.41 9.03 -1.62
C ALA A 53 9.60 10.25 -1.19
N GLU A 54 10.24 11.41 -1.13
CA GLU A 54 9.72 12.61 -0.47
C GLU A 54 8.32 13.02 -0.90
N ILE A 55 8.05 13.04 -2.21
CA ILE A 55 6.75 13.49 -2.70
C ILE A 55 5.66 12.51 -2.31
N ALA A 56 5.91 11.22 -2.53
CA ALA A 56 4.95 10.18 -2.19
C ALA A 56 4.75 10.09 -0.68
N PHE A 57 5.83 10.22 0.09
CA PHE A 57 5.77 10.21 1.55
C PHE A 57 4.91 11.37 2.06
N SER A 58 5.10 12.56 1.50
CA SER A 58 4.31 13.74 1.89
C SER A 58 2.83 13.53 1.60
N ALA A 59 2.51 12.93 0.44
CA ALA A 59 1.13 12.64 0.09
C ALA A 59 0.53 11.61 1.05
N ALA A 60 1.30 10.55 1.36
CA ALA A 60 0.84 9.52 2.31
C ALA A 60 0.62 10.11 3.70
N ASP A 61 1.45 11.08 4.09
CA ASP A 61 1.34 11.72 5.40
C ASP A 61 0.03 12.46 5.57
N THR A 62 -0.60 12.90 4.47
CA THR A 62 -1.89 13.59 4.54
C THR A 62 -3.07 12.62 4.57
N CYS A 63 -2.85 11.34 4.27
CA CYS A 63 -3.92 10.36 4.21
C CYS A 63 -4.51 10.08 5.58
N ARG A 64 -5.80 9.82 5.57
CA ARG A 64 -6.54 9.38 6.74
C ARG A 64 -7.32 8.13 6.37
N ASN A 65 -7.81 7.43 7.36
CA ASN A 65 -8.65 6.26 7.13
C ASN A 65 -9.83 6.66 6.25
N GLU A 66 -10.24 5.77 5.35
CA GLU A 66 -11.35 5.93 4.43
C GLU A 66 -11.07 6.84 3.23
N PHE A 67 -9.90 7.48 3.14
CA PHE A 67 -9.53 8.20 1.92
C PHE A 67 -9.45 7.21 0.76
N VAL A 68 -9.95 7.60 -0.41
CA VAL A 68 -9.82 6.81 -1.64
C VAL A 68 -8.57 7.30 -2.36
N VAL A 69 -7.69 6.37 -2.70
CA VAL A 69 -6.39 6.71 -3.28
C VAL A 69 -6.06 5.79 -4.45
N GLN A 70 -5.16 6.30 -5.29
CA GLN A 70 -4.51 5.50 -6.33
C GLN A 70 -3.03 5.51 -5.99
N ILE A 71 -2.41 4.33 -5.95
CA ILE A 71 -0.99 4.23 -5.63
C ILE A 71 -0.26 3.49 -6.72
N SER A 72 1.04 3.76 -6.83
CA SER A 72 1.93 2.99 -7.69
C SER A 72 3.13 2.59 -6.85
N GLY A 73 3.72 1.46 -7.17
CA GLY A 73 4.88 0.99 -6.46
C GLY A 73 5.33 -0.36 -6.95
N ARG A 74 6.31 -0.91 -6.26
CA ARG A 74 6.90 -2.20 -6.58
C ARG A 74 6.53 -3.23 -5.53
N VAL A 75 6.14 -4.41 -5.98
CA VAL A 75 5.86 -5.53 -5.07
C VAL A 75 7.19 -6.08 -4.56
N ARG A 76 7.30 -6.26 -3.26
CA ARG A 76 8.48 -6.87 -2.65
C ARG A 76 8.05 -7.82 -1.54
N SER A 77 8.95 -8.74 -1.18
CA SER A 77 8.71 -9.65 -0.07
C SER A 77 8.79 -8.89 1.25
N ARG A 78 7.95 -9.24 2.22
CA ARG A 78 8.12 -8.74 3.58
C ARG A 78 9.28 -9.48 4.22
N ASP A 79 9.95 -8.82 5.17
CA ASP A 79 10.93 -9.49 6.02
C ASP A 79 10.22 -10.62 6.78
N ASP A 80 10.93 -11.71 7.08
CA ASP A 80 10.34 -12.86 7.75
C ASP A 80 9.59 -12.47 9.02
N GLU A 81 10.12 -11.50 9.76
CA GLU A 81 9.50 -11.04 11.00
C GLU A 81 8.21 -10.25 10.76
N ALA A 82 8.02 -9.72 9.56
CA ALA A 82 6.86 -8.90 9.22
C ALA A 82 5.78 -9.70 8.47
N VAL A 83 6.05 -10.95 8.13
CA VAL A 83 5.07 -11.80 7.43
C VAL A 83 3.84 -12.00 8.31
N ASN A 84 2.66 -11.85 7.70
CA ASN A 84 1.40 -12.08 8.38
C ASN A 84 0.65 -13.20 7.67
N GLU A 85 0.76 -14.40 8.22
CA GLU A 85 0.16 -15.59 7.61
C GLU A 85 -1.36 -15.59 7.65
N ASN A 86 -1.96 -14.68 8.42
CA ASN A 86 -3.42 -14.56 8.49
C ASN A 86 -3.99 -13.73 7.34
N MET A 87 -3.14 -13.14 6.50
CA MET A 87 -3.55 -12.38 5.32
C MET A 87 -3.08 -13.11 4.07
N GLU A 88 -3.93 -13.13 3.04
CA GLU A 88 -3.54 -13.74 1.76
C GLU A 88 -2.37 -13.01 1.11
N THR A 89 -2.30 -11.70 1.30
CA THR A 89 -1.20 -10.87 0.78
C THR A 89 -0.08 -10.68 1.81
N GLY A 90 -0.12 -11.42 2.91
CA GLY A 90 0.74 -11.16 4.07
C GLY A 90 2.22 -11.46 3.88
N PHE A 91 2.61 -12.07 2.76
CA PHE A 91 4.01 -12.37 2.47
C PHE A 91 4.68 -11.27 1.64
N ILE A 92 3.90 -10.33 1.11
CA ILE A 92 4.41 -9.25 0.27
C ILE A 92 3.93 -7.91 0.80
N GLU A 93 4.52 -6.87 0.26
CA GLU A 93 4.07 -5.50 0.49
C GLU A 93 4.43 -4.68 -0.75
N ILE A 94 3.88 -3.47 -0.84
CA ILE A 94 4.18 -2.59 -1.96
C ILE A 94 5.10 -1.48 -1.45
N LEU A 95 6.25 -1.30 -2.09
CA LEU A 95 7.09 -0.13 -1.82
C LEU A 95 6.55 1.00 -2.66
N GLY A 96 5.79 1.90 -2.04
CA GLY A 96 5.09 2.96 -2.76
C GLY A 96 6.03 4.01 -3.34
N SER A 97 5.79 4.37 -4.59
CA SER A 97 6.55 5.41 -5.29
C SER A 97 5.68 6.61 -5.64
N GLU A 98 4.36 6.43 -5.70
CA GLU A 98 3.41 7.51 -5.99
C GLU A 98 2.13 7.29 -5.21
N LEU A 99 1.44 8.40 -4.93
CA LEU A 99 0.13 8.34 -4.29
C LEU A 99 -0.69 9.54 -4.73
N LYS A 100 -1.91 9.29 -5.18
CA LYS A 100 -2.85 10.32 -5.57
C LYS A 100 -4.13 10.14 -4.77
N ILE A 101 -4.56 11.19 -4.11
CA ILE A 101 -5.81 11.17 -3.36
C ILE A 101 -6.94 11.45 -4.33
N LEU A 102 -7.87 10.49 -4.47
CA LEU A 102 -9.01 10.61 -5.37
C LEU A 102 -10.22 11.19 -4.65
N ASN A 103 -10.38 10.87 -3.37
CA ASN A 103 -11.47 11.36 -2.57
C ASN A 103 -11.06 11.33 -1.10
N SER A 104 -11.17 12.47 -0.43
CA SER A 104 -10.88 12.55 1.00
C SER A 104 -12.20 12.45 1.75
N ALA A 105 -12.31 11.43 2.62
CA ALA A 105 -13.50 11.25 3.44
C ALA A 105 -13.58 12.34 4.50
N GLU A 106 -14.79 12.74 4.81
CA GLU A 106 -15.04 13.79 5.80
C GLU A 106 -15.60 13.20 7.07
#